data_d98140148cd969651d8eecab6e265238
#
_entry.id   d98140148cd969651d8eecab6e265238
#
_cell.length_a   1.000
_cell.length_b   1.000
_cell.length_c   1.000
_cell.angle_alpha   90.00
_cell.angle_beta   90.00
_cell.angle_gamma   90.00
#
_symmetry.space_group_name_H-M   'P 1'
#
loop_
_entity.id
_entity.type
_entity.pdbx_description
1 polymer ?
#
loop_
_entity_poly.entity_id
_entity_poly.type
_entity_poly.pdbx_seq_one_letter_code
_entity_poly.pdbx_strand_id
1 'polypeptide(L)'
;KSVFKRSIALLLAAALVSGGVHTAAANNNTDSDAAAVIGESSEYMSYIDDNAEIPSAEDSAEVVLDNAIPADGAELKKESEYNGCKALVWENGNGNISAEFNIPATALYNIELTYYLPEAGVEPEPGIMIDGKYPYSDLEKVTVPREWKNSGAAREDADGNQLTPEQVESGRYITSVLKDFSGVNTEPYLVRLTAGKHTVTLVSPKQTIAISSLEFTPPEKTENYQKPTKKEQNDTSPIVIEGEDALYKSSNTLIPQSDTQDSGMSPASPYKQKLNYIGGSSYNSPNDTLVWGFEVKASGYYKLAVRYKQADVVNGESLRWLKIVGKTPFEECKAIRFKYNPRWTLFNFADDKSEPYYFYLEEGKHEISLEVTMGGMSEYYRRLAQVTEALGDEYIGIVKITGDTPDANRDYELFNQIPDLNKRLGEYSEKLSGIVNDMQSFTGKLGSQYIAAMKNMIRVLDAMIDKPYTAHQYVKDYYTNYSTLSSWLYDMKNMPLSIDWLEFCPSGSETEYKKSGVLKNFIFGAKRLIYSFSADYGKTAAAAVGEQIRLWVNW
;
A
#
# COMPACT_ATOMS: atom_id res chain seq x y z
N LYS A 1 17.55 -42.05 34.83
CA LYS A 1 18.13 -40.66 34.69
C LYS A 1 18.87 -40.42 33.36
N SER A 2 19.36 -41.47 32.67
CA SER A 2 20.07 -41.29 31.37
C SER A 2 19.12 -41.22 30.17
N VAL A 3 17.96 -41.85 30.24
CA VAL A 3 16.94 -41.84 29.19
C VAL A 3 16.23 -40.46 29.10
N PHE A 4 16.01 -39.82 30.25
CA PHE A 4 15.36 -38.49 30.33
C PHE A 4 16.23 -37.36 29.77
N LYS A 5 17.57 -37.47 29.90
CA LYS A 5 18.50 -36.50 29.31
C LYS A 5 18.60 -36.61 27.78
N ARG A 6 18.43 -37.80 27.20
CA ARG A 6 18.43 -38.00 25.74
C ARG A 6 17.14 -37.53 25.08
N SER A 7 16.00 -37.61 25.78
CA SER A 7 14.71 -37.11 25.26
C SER A 7 14.65 -35.59 25.22
N ILE A 8 15.27 -34.87 26.19
CA ILE A 8 15.33 -33.42 26.20
C ILE A 8 16.28 -32.89 25.10
N ALA A 9 17.38 -33.59 24.81
CA ALA A 9 18.29 -33.23 23.74
C ALA A 9 17.67 -33.44 22.34
N LEU A 10 16.80 -34.44 22.17
CA LEU A 10 16.07 -34.62 20.90
C LEU A 10 14.96 -33.59 20.70
N LEU A 11 14.29 -33.13 21.77
CA LEU A 11 13.28 -32.06 21.69
C LEU A 11 13.89 -30.69 21.40
N LEU A 12 15.10 -30.39 21.90
CA LEU A 12 15.83 -29.17 21.55
C LEU A 12 16.39 -29.19 20.11
N ALA A 13 16.77 -30.36 19.60
CA ALA A 13 17.21 -30.50 18.20
C ALA A 13 16.05 -30.38 17.21
N ALA A 14 14.83 -30.85 17.57
CA ALA A 14 13.62 -30.66 16.74
C ALA A 14 13.13 -29.23 16.69
N ALA A 15 13.36 -28.43 17.75
CA ALA A 15 12.99 -27.01 17.78
C ALA A 15 13.95 -26.12 16.97
N LEU A 16 15.16 -26.58 16.66
CA LEU A 16 16.14 -25.86 15.84
C LEU A 16 16.02 -26.16 14.33
N VAL A 17 15.27 -27.20 13.94
CA VAL A 17 15.09 -27.59 12.53
C VAL A 17 13.77 -27.08 11.95
N SER A 18 12.84 -26.56 12.76
CA SER A 18 11.58 -25.95 12.29
C SER A 18 11.65 -24.46 11.99
N GLY A 19 12.84 -23.86 12.02
CA GLY A 19 13.12 -22.58 11.40
C GLY A 19 13.27 -22.80 9.88
N GLY A 20 12.13 -23.02 9.19
CA GLY A 20 12.11 -23.20 7.75
C GLY A 20 12.67 -21.95 7.08
N VAL A 21 13.81 -22.10 6.47
CA VAL A 21 14.25 -21.20 5.40
C VAL A 21 13.22 -21.37 4.28
N HIS A 22 12.29 -20.43 4.17
CA HIS A 22 11.56 -20.25 2.93
C HIS A 22 12.55 -19.72 1.90
N THR A 23 13.22 -20.62 1.21
CA THR A 23 13.77 -20.31 -0.10
C THR A 23 12.57 -20.05 -1.00
N ALA A 24 12.30 -18.79 -1.29
CA ALA A 24 11.42 -18.42 -2.38
C ALA A 24 11.99 -19.10 -3.64
N ALA A 25 11.27 -20.07 -4.16
CA ALA A 25 11.51 -20.58 -5.51
C ALA A 25 11.22 -19.40 -6.45
N ALA A 26 12.26 -18.82 -7.01
CA ALA A 26 12.13 -17.83 -8.06
C ALA A 26 11.42 -18.53 -9.24
N ASN A 27 10.19 -18.13 -9.49
CA ASN A 27 9.50 -18.43 -10.72
C ASN A 27 10.13 -17.55 -11.80
N ASN A 28 10.89 -18.16 -12.70
CA ASN A 28 11.61 -17.53 -13.82
C ASN A 28 10.68 -17.07 -14.95
N ASN A 29 9.61 -16.34 -14.66
CA ASN A 29 8.70 -15.81 -15.70
C ASN A 29 8.26 -14.35 -15.47
N THR A 30 9.07 -13.53 -14.80
CA THR A 30 8.70 -12.12 -14.52
C THR A 30 9.68 -11.07 -15.04
N ASP A 31 10.61 -11.43 -15.93
CA ASP A 31 11.61 -10.46 -16.44
C ASP A 31 11.11 -9.47 -17.49
N SER A 32 9.84 -9.56 -17.94
CA SER A 32 9.31 -8.60 -18.94
C SER A 32 8.40 -7.51 -18.34
N ASP A 33 7.80 -7.73 -17.17
CA ASP A 33 6.82 -6.79 -16.63
C ASP A 33 7.42 -5.76 -15.65
N ALA A 34 8.56 -6.10 -15.04
CA ALA A 34 9.22 -5.17 -14.09
C ALA A 34 9.89 -3.97 -14.81
N ALA A 35 10.29 -4.13 -16.06
CA ALA A 35 10.89 -3.05 -16.84
C ALA A 35 9.87 -2.04 -17.40
N ALA A 36 8.61 -2.46 -17.60
CA ALA A 36 7.55 -1.61 -18.16
C ALA A 36 6.98 -0.59 -17.15
N VAL A 37 7.16 -0.84 -15.84
CA VAL A 37 6.56 0.01 -14.77
C VAL A 37 7.46 1.20 -14.38
N ILE A 38 8.72 1.23 -14.81
CA ILE A 38 9.73 2.19 -14.32
C ILE A 38 9.71 3.52 -15.10
N GLY A 39 9.18 3.55 -16.33
CA GLY A 39 9.27 4.72 -17.24
C GLY A 39 8.22 5.81 -17.07
N GLU A 40 7.09 5.56 -16.40
CA GLU A 40 5.92 6.44 -16.50
C GLU A 40 5.84 7.57 -15.46
N SER A 41 6.69 7.61 -14.44
CA SER A 41 6.53 8.57 -13.32
C SER A 41 7.06 9.99 -13.57
N SER A 42 7.68 10.26 -14.69
CA SER A 42 8.33 11.55 -14.94
C SER A 42 7.40 12.63 -15.49
N GLU A 43 6.35 12.26 -16.25
CA GLU A 43 5.52 13.22 -16.99
C GLU A 43 4.55 14.00 -16.07
N TYR A 44 3.87 13.31 -15.14
CA TYR A 44 3.04 13.99 -14.14
C TYR A 44 3.83 14.95 -13.24
N MET A 45 5.03 14.56 -12.80
CA MET A 45 5.85 15.45 -11.96
C MET A 45 6.32 16.67 -12.73
N SER A 46 6.73 16.50 -13.99
CA SER A 46 7.08 17.63 -14.85
C SER A 46 5.87 18.57 -15.05
N TYR A 47 4.68 17.98 -15.23
CA TYR A 47 3.44 18.75 -15.32
C TYR A 47 3.15 19.56 -14.05
N ILE A 48 3.37 18.99 -12.87
CA ILE A 48 3.19 19.69 -11.59
C ILE A 48 4.23 20.80 -11.42
N ASP A 49 5.49 20.55 -11.75
CA ASP A 49 6.55 21.55 -11.67
C ASP A 49 6.29 22.72 -12.61
N ASP A 50 5.82 22.47 -13.83
CA ASP A 50 5.42 23.50 -14.81
C ASP A 50 4.22 24.34 -14.36
N ASN A 51 3.41 23.83 -13.45
CA ASN A 51 2.22 24.48 -12.91
C ASN A 51 2.35 24.88 -11.43
N ALA A 52 3.54 24.85 -10.84
CA ALA A 52 3.78 25.08 -9.41
C ALA A 52 3.32 26.48 -8.93
N GLU A 53 3.25 27.48 -9.81
CA GLU A 53 2.78 28.84 -9.51
C GLU A 53 1.25 28.99 -9.57
N ILE A 54 0.53 27.97 -10.05
CA ILE A 54 -0.92 28.02 -10.15
C ILE A 54 -1.54 27.71 -8.77
N PRO A 55 -2.45 28.55 -8.27
CA PRO A 55 -3.07 28.33 -6.96
C PRO A 55 -3.94 27.06 -6.96
N SER A 56 -4.07 26.43 -5.80
CA SER A 56 -5.10 25.41 -5.58
C SER A 56 -6.50 26.03 -5.65
N ALA A 57 -7.46 25.26 -6.17
CA ALA A 57 -8.86 25.66 -6.18
C ALA A 57 -9.40 25.91 -4.76
N GLU A 58 -10.42 26.75 -4.66
CA GLU A 58 -11.16 27.01 -3.41
C GLU A 58 -12.59 26.46 -3.50
N ASP A 59 -13.17 26.43 -4.70
CA ASP A 59 -14.52 25.97 -4.97
C ASP A 59 -14.50 24.74 -5.89
N SER A 60 -15.47 23.84 -5.71
CA SER A 60 -15.68 22.68 -6.58
C SER A 60 -16.44 23.07 -7.85
N ALA A 61 -16.28 22.28 -8.91
CA ALA A 61 -17.04 22.36 -10.14
C ALA A 61 -17.61 21.00 -10.51
N GLU A 62 -18.95 20.90 -10.54
CA GLU A 62 -19.68 19.70 -10.90
C GLU A 62 -19.77 19.54 -12.43
N VAL A 63 -19.60 18.33 -12.93
CA VAL A 63 -19.83 17.97 -14.33
C VAL A 63 -21.28 17.57 -14.53
N VAL A 64 -21.96 18.22 -15.48
CA VAL A 64 -23.38 17.97 -15.75
C VAL A 64 -23.55 16.68 -16.54
N LEU A 65 -23.59 15.52 -15.86
CA LEU A 65 -23.71 14.19 -16.47
C LEU A 65 -25.03 13.96 -17.20
N ASP A 66 -26.09 14.70 -16.85
CA ASP A 66 -27.37 14.65 -17.56
C ASP A 66 -27.25 15.03 -19.04
N ASN A 67 -26.26 15.80 -19.40
CA ASN A 67 -25.99 16.26 -20.75
C ASN A 67 -24.83 15.50 -21.42
N ALA A 68 -24.38 14.40 -20.82
CA ALA A 68 -23.28 13.59 -21.36
C ALA A 68 -23.62 13.06 -22.77
N ILE A 69 -22.67 13.21 -23.67
CA ILE A 69 -22.78 12.84 -25.10
C ILE A 69 -21.95 11.56 -25.31
N PRO A 70 -22.58 10.46 -25.70
CA PRO A 70 -21.87 9.23 -26.05
C PRO A 70 -21.21 9.36 -27.43
N ALA A 71 -20.03 8.75 -27.59
CA ALA A 71 -19.32 8.62 -28.84
C ALA A 71 -18.66 7.25 -28.97
N ASP A 72 -18.23 6.89 -30.14
CA ASP A 72 -17.45 5.67 -30.44
C ASP A 72 -18.11 4.36 -29.96
N GLY A 73 -19.44 4.31 -29.97
CA GLY A 73 -20.21 3.13 -29.57
C GLY A 73 -20.54 3.03 -28.07
N ALA A 74 -20.41 4.13 -27.32
CA ALA A 74 -20.81 4.17 -25.93
C ALA A 74 -22.34 4.05 -25.77
N GLU A 75 -22.78 3.16 -24.89
CA GLU A 75 -24.19 2.96 -24.56
C GLU A 75 -24.48 3.52 -23.17
N LEU A 76 -25.34 4.54 -23.10
CA LEU A 76 -25.67 5.26 -21.87
C LEU A 76 -27.14 5.11 -21.50
N LYS A 77 -27.40 4.85 -20.22
CA LYS A 77 -28.74 4.90 -19.62
C LYS A 77 -28.75 5.89 -18.46
N LYS A 78 -29.73 6.77 -18.48
CA LYS A 78 -29.94 7.75 -17.37
C LYS A 78 -30.98 7.14 -16.43
N GLU A 79 -30.52 6.75 -15.25
CA GLU A 79 -31.38 6.15 -14.23
C GLU A 79 -31.63 7.14 -13.10
N SER A 80 -32.90 7.40 -12.80
CA SER A 80 -33.26 8.28 -11.69
C SER A 80 -32.98 7.63 -10.34
N GLU A 81 -32.94 6.29 -10.30
CA GLU A 81 -32.59 5.50 -9.13
C GLU A 81 -31.92 4.19 -9.60
N TYR A 82 -30.62 4.11 -9.36
CA TYR A 82 -29.81 2.91 -9.60
C TYR A 82 -29.03 2.58 -8.33
N ASN A 83 -29.35 1.48 -7.69
CA ASN A 83 -28.78 1.11 -6.38
C ASN A 83 -28.84 2.25 -5.32
N GLY A 84 -29.98 2.97 -5.28
CA GLY A 84 -30.25 4.03 -4.30
C GLY A 84 -29.74 5.44 -4.66
N CYS A 85 -29.12 5.61 -5.82
CA CYS A 85 -28.66 6.93 -6.29
C CYS A 85 -29.10 7.20 -7.73
N LYS A 86 -29.20 8.49 -8.09
CA LYS A 86 -29.28 8.89 -9.49
C LYS A 86 -27.94 8.60 -10.17
N ALA A 87 -27.94 7.97 -11.32
CA ALA A 87 -26.70 7.62 -12.01
C ALA A 87 -26.83 7.63 -13.54
N LEU A 88 -25.72 7.92 -14.19
CA LEU A 88 -25.46 7.63 -15.59
C LEU A 88 -24.82 6.25 -15.68
N VAL A 89 -25.57 5.26 -16.19
CA VAL A 89 -25.07 3.90 -16.38
C VAL A 89 -24.42 3.79 -17.75
N TRP A 90 -23.15 3.50 -17.76
CA TRP A 90 -22.36 3.25 -18.98
C TRP A 90 -22.19 1.75 -19.17
N GLU A 91 -23.03 1.18 -20.05
CA GLU A 91 -23.06 -0.26 -20.28
C GLU A 91 -21.84 -0.74 -21.07
N ASN A 92 -21.27 -1.87 -20.65
CA ASN A 92 -20.09 -2.50 -21.23
C ASN A 92 -18.83 -1.61 -21.27
N GLY A 93 -18.91 -0.35 -20.87
CA GLY A 93 -17.79 0.59 -20.84
C GLY A 93 -17.03 0.77 -22.16
N ASN A 94 -17.71 0.59 -23.31
CA ASN A 94 -17.11 0.81 -24.63
C ASN A 94 -17.33 2.26 -25.09
N GLY A 95 -16.44 2.73 -25.98
CA GLY A 95 -16.52 4.08 -26.53
C GLY A 95 -16.12 5.16 -25.54
N ASN A 96 -16.64 6.36 -25.73
CA ASN A 96 -16.29 7.54 -24.96
C ASN A 96 -17.54 8.28 -24.54
N ILE A 97 -17.48 8.99 -23.40
CA ILE A 97 -18.55 9.89 -22.97
C ILE A 97 -17.95 11.28 -22.68
N SER A 98 -18.56 12.31 -23.23
CA SER A 98 -18.12 13.70 -23.03
C SER A 98 -19.20 14.52 -22.34
N ALA A 99 -18.82 15.36 -21.37
CA ALA A 99 -19.72 16.25 -20.68
C ALA A 99 -19.08 17.63 -20.47
N GLU A 100 -19.91 18.67 -20.53
CA GLU A 100 -19.47 20.04 -20.29
C GLU A 100 -19.51 20.38 -18.80
N PHE A 101 -18.60 21.24 -18.38
CA PHE A 101 -18.58 21.83 -17.03
C PHE A 101 -18.02 23.25 -17.07
N ASN A 102 -18.18 23.99 -16.00
CA ASN A 102 -17.71 25.36 -15.92
C ASN A 102 -16.82 25.57 -14.70
N ILE A 103 -15.62 26.09 -14.93
CA ILE A 103 -14.63 26.37 -13.90
C ILE A 103 -14.73 27.83 -13.46
N PRO A 104 -14.91 28.11 -12.15
CA PRO A 104 -15.08 29.47 -11.66
C PRO A 104 -13.78 30.30 -11.71
N ALA A 105 -12.63 29.65 -11.43
CA ALA A 105 -11.33 30.32 -11.38
C ALA A 105 -10.22 29.42 -11.91
N THR A 106 -9.20 30.00 -12.55
CA THR A 106 -8.01 29.26 -12.99
C THR A 106 -7.25 28.75 -11.78
N ALA A 107 -7.18 27.42 -11.61
CA ALA A 107 -6.56 26.77 -10.46
C ALA A 107 -6.18 25.31 -10.74
N LEU A 108 -5.55 24.66 -9.76
CA LEU A 108 -5.31 23.22 -9.71
C LEU A 108 -6.47 22.54 -8.97
N TYR A 109 -7.04 21.53 -9.59
CA TYR A 109 -8.17 20.76 -9.09
C TYR A 109 -7.82 19.28 -8.97
N ASN A 110 -8.38 18.58 -7.98
CA ASN A 110 -8.48 17.13 -8.00
C ASN A 110 -9.67 16.70 -8.87
N ILE A 111 -9.67 15.42 -9.27
CA ILE A 111 -10.78 14.77 -9.98
C ILE A 111 -11.42 13.81 -9.01
N GLU A 112 -12.68 14.01 -8.66
CA GLU A 112 -13.46 13.16 -7.76
C GLU A 112 -14.57 12.46 -8.52
N LEU A 113 -14.68 11.15 -8.35
CA LEU A 113 -15.67 10.32 -9.02
C LEU A 113 -16.48 9.54 -7.97
N THR A 114 -17.83 9.66 -8.02
CA THR A 114 -18.74 8.81 -7.27
C THR A 114 -19.40 7.82 -8.21
N TYR A 115 -19.16 6.54 -7.96
CA TYR A 115 -19.54 5.47 -8.88
C TYR A 115 -19.96 4.20 -8.15
N TYR A 116 -20.62 3.32 -8.91
CA TYR A 116 -20.98 1.97 -8.52
C TYR A 116 -20.56 0.99 -9.63
N LEU A 117 -20.01 -0.15 -9.25
CA LEU A 117 -19.59 -1.22 -10.16
C LEU A 117 -20.58 -2.40 -10.03
N PRO A 118 -21.46 -2.60 -11.01
CA PRO A 118 -22.52 -3.64 -10.90
C PRO A 118 -22.01 -5.05 -11.16
N GLU A 119 -20.86 -5.20 -11.84
CA GLU A 119 -20.32 -6.48 -12.26
C GLU A 119 -19.01 -6.76 -11.52
N ALA A 120 -18.81 -7.99 -11.06
CA ALA A 120 -17.54 -8.44 -10.52
C ALA A 120 -16.47 -8.48 -11.65
N GLY A 121 -15.24 -8.11 -11.31
CA GLY A 121 -14.17 -8.08 -12.31
C GLY A 121 -12.88 -7.46 -11.77
N VAL A 122 -12.04 -7.02 -12.71
CA VAL A 122 -10.87 -6.20 -12.41
C VAL A 122 -11.28 -4.73 -12.18
N GLU A 123 -10.40 -3.91 -11.68
CA GLU A 123 -10.61 -2.48 -11.56
C GLU A 123 -10.80 -1.85 -12.95
N PRO A 124 -11.82 -0.99 -13.17
CA PRO A 124 -11.92 -0.22 -14.39
C PRO A 124 -10.75 0.77 -14.53
N GLU A 125 -10.29 0.97 -15.76
CA GLU A 125 -9.20 1.90 -16.07
C GLU A 125 -9.63 2.89 -17.17
N PRO A 126 -10.58 3.83 -16.90
CA PRO A 126 -10.93 4.84 -17.88
C PRO A 126 -9.77 5.80 -18.14
N GLY A 127 -9.70 6.29 -19.38
CA GLY A 127 -8.92 7.48 -19.69
C GLY A 127 -9.70 8.75 -19.39
N ILE A 128 -9.02 9.86 -19.05
CA ILE A 128 -9.64 11.15 -18.75
C ILE A 128 -8.98 12.24 -19.59
N MET A 129 -9.70 12.73 -20.58
CA MET A 129 -9.29 13.88 -21.38
C MET A 129 -9.98 15.16 -20.91
N ILE A 130 -9.26 16.25 -20.98
CA ILE A 130 -9.78 17.61 -20.80
C ILE A 130 -9.61 18.35 -22.12
N ASP A 131 -10.70 18.91 -22.64
CA ASP A 131 -10.72 19.63 -23.92
C ASP A 131 -10.09 18.83 -25.07
N GLY A 132 -10.34 17.51 -25.08
CA GLY A 132 -9.89 16.57 -26.11
C GLY A 132 -8.42 16.16 -26.02
N LYS A 133 -7.73 16.42 -24.92
CA LYS A 133 -6.34 16.04 -24.68
C LYS A 133 -6.16 15.43 -23.30
N TYR A 134 -5.21 14.53 -23.18
CA TYR A 134 -4.70 14.11 -21.87
C TYR A 134 -3.76 15.19 -21.34
N PRO A 135 -3.99 15.73 -20.12
CA PRO A 135 -3.06 16.68 -19.50
C PRO A 135 -1.64 16.11 -19.32
N TYR A 136 -1.56 14.82 -19.02
CA TYR A 136 -0.34 14.00 -18.90
C TYR A 136 -0.71 12.53 -19.10
N SER A 137 0.28 11.67 -19.37
CA SER A 137 0.08 10.25 -19.73
C SER A 137 -0.62 9.42 -18.66
N ASP A 138 -0.40 9.72 -17.39
CA ASP A 138 -1.05 9.00 -16.27
C ASP A 138 -2.59 9.06 -16.33
N LEU A 139 -3.17 10.07 -16.99
CA LEU A 139 -4.62 10.16 -17.21
C LEU A 139 -5.13 9.35 -18.41
N GLU A 140 -4.27 8.66 -19.15
CA GLU A 140 -4.70 7.72 -20.20
C GLU A 140 -5.34 6.46 -19.63
N LYS A 141 -4.92 6.06 -18.41
CA LYS A 141 -5.44 4.91 -17.68
C LYS A 141 -5.45 5.19 -16.18
N VAL A 142 -6.59 5.58 -15.66
CA VAL A 142 -6.75 5.86 -14.23
C VAL A 142 -7.50 4.71 -13.59
N THR A 143 -6.88 4.02 -12.66
CA THR A 143 -7.54 2.92 -11.95
C THR A 143 -8.68 3.45 -11.06
N VAL A 144 -9.86 2.91 -11.24
CA VAL A 144 -11.05 3.16 -10.42
C VAL A 144 -11.17 2.01 -9.42
N PRO A 145 -10.91 2.23 -8.11
CA PRO A 145 -10.78 1.15 -7.14
C PRO A 145 -12.09 0.42 -6.85
N ARG A 146 -11.98 -0.86 -6.54
CA ARG A 146 -13.06 -1.68 -5.98
C ARG A 146 -13.01 -1.66 -4.46
N GLU A 147 -14.14 -1.94 -3.84
CA GLU A 147 -14.24 -2.03 -2.39
C GLU A 147 -14.88 -3.36 -1.99
N TRP A 148 -14.29 -4.02 -1.00
CA TRP A 148 -14.64 -5.35 -0.55
C TRP A 148 -15.08 -5.36 0.91
N LYS A 149 -15.90 -6.33 1.28
CA LYS A 149 -16.32 -6.58 2.66
C LYS A 149 -16.43 -8.09 2.93
N ASN A 150 -16.47 -8.46 4.20
CA ASN A 150 -16.84 -9.82 4.59
C ASN A 150 -18.31 -10.09 4.18
N SER A 151 -18.60 -11.26 3.63
CA SER A 151 -19.96 -11.68 3.28
C SER A 151 -20.88 -11.82 4.51
N GLY A 152 -20.28 -11.88 5.69
CA GLY A 152 -20.96 -11.98 6.98
C GLY A 152 -19.97 -12.23 8.11
N ALA A 153 -20.47 -12.52 9.30
CA ALA A 153 -19.66 -12.90 10.45
C ALA A 153 -18.90 -14.22 10.19
N ALA A 154 -17.75 -14.37 10.83
CA ALA A 154 -16.98 -15.62 10.77
C ALA A 154 -17.81 -16.79 11.29
N ARG A 155 -17.97 -17.82 10.46
CA ARG A 155 -18.62 -19.07 10.85
C ARG A 155 -17.66 -19.95 11.64
N GLU A 156 -18.19 -20.79 12.50
CA GLU A 156 -17.39 -21.79 13.21
C GLU A 156 -17.59 -23.17 12.59
N ASP A 157 -16.50 -23.93 12.52
CA ASP A 157 -16.56 -25.36 12.18
C ASP A 157 -17.10 -26.19 13.37
N ALA A 158 -17.22 -27.49 13.19
CA ALA A 158 -17.73 -28.42 14.22
C ALA A 158 -16.87 -28.42 15.51
N ASP A 159 -15.61 -28.06 15.41
CA ASP A 159 -14.68 -27.97 16.53
C ASP A 159 -14.62 -26.57 17.15
N GLY A 160 -15.38 -25.61 16.60
CA GLY A 160 -15.48 -24.23 17.03
C GLY A 160 -14.27 -23.38 16.63
N ASN A 161 -13.57 -23.75 15.56
CA ASN A 161 -12.60 -22.88 14.89
C ASN A 161 -13.35 -21.92 13.98
N GLN A 162 -12.94 -20.66 13.98
CA GLN A 162 -13.49 -19.68 13.07
C GLN A 162 -12.91 -19.86 11.65
N LEU A 163 -13.80 -19.85 10.68
CA LEU A 163 -13.48 -19.90 9.26
C LEU A 163 -13.44 -18.47 8.71
N THR A 164 -12.46 -18.18 7.88
CA THR A 164 -12.35 -16.90 7.20
C THR A 164 -13.61 -16.65 6.34
N PRO A 165 -14.29 -15.50 6.51
CA PRO A 165 -15.44 -15.16 5.70
C PRO A 165 -15.06 -14.99 4.24
N GLU A 166 -15.96 -15.35 3.34
CA GLU A 166 -15.85 -15.01 1.93
C GLU A 166 -15.82 -13.50 1.75
N GLN A 167 -15.01 -13.02 0.81
CA GLN A 167 -14.93 -11.61 0.47
C GLN A 167 -15.87 -11.33 -0.70
N VAL A 168 -16.75 -10.37 -0.53
CA VAL A 168 -17.68 -9.89 -1.55
C VAL A 168 -17.50 -8.40 -1.76
N GLU A 169 -17.83 -7.91 -2.94
CA GLU A 169 -17.84 -6.47 -3.18
C GLU A 169 -18.79 -5.74 -2.24
N SER A 170 -18.49 -4.50 -1.88
CA SER A 170 -19.25 -3.72 -0.89
C SER A 170 -20.69 -3.49 -1.32
N GLY A 171 -20.93 -3.41 -2.65
CA GLY A 171 -22.25 -3.19 -3.25
C GLY A 171 -22.80 -1.80 -2.94
N ARG A 172 -21.95 -0.81 -2.67
CA ARG A 172 -22.32 0.59 -2.43
C ARG A 172 -21.69 1.51 -3.47
N TYR A 173 -22.17 2.73 -3.56
CA TYR A 173 -21.46 3.79 -4.26
C TYR A 173 -20.17 4.14 -3.52
N ILE A 174 -19.10 4.31 -4.27
CA ILE A 174 -17.75 4.65 -3.79
C ILE A 174 -17.44 6.06 -4.30
N THR A 175 -17.05 6.95 -3.41
CA THR A 175 -16.47 8.25 -3.78
C THR A 175 -14.96 8.16 -3.67
N SER A 176 -14.26 8.42 -4.77
CA SER A 176 -12.81 8.35 -4.85
C SER A 176 -12.23 9.56 -5.53
N VAL A 177 -11.28 10.21 -4.88
CA VAL A 177 -10.40 11.17 -5.53
C VAL A 177 -9.33 10.40 -6.30
N LEU A 178 -9.22 10.68 -7.60
CA LEU A 178 -8.35 9.91 -8.48
C LEU A 178 -6.88 10.17 -8.17
N LYS A 179 -6.08 9.11 -8.16
CA LYS A 179 -4.67 9.14 -7.78
C LYS A 179 -3.86 8.07 -8.50
N ASP A 180 -2.54 8.16 -8.38
CA ASP A 180 -1.63 7.14 -8.87
C ASP A 180 -1.79 5.82 -8.10
N PHE A 181 -2.32 4.81 -8.78
CA PHE A 181 -2.53 3.48 -8.18
C PHE A 181 -1.22 2.69 -8.02
N SER A 182 -0.16 3.09 -8.72
CA SER A 182 1.19 2.52 -8.51
C SER A 182 1.81 2.96 -7.18
N GLY A 183 1.28 4.02 -6.56
CA GLY A 183 1.70 4.61 -5.29
C GLY A 183 3.01 5.37 -5.34
N VAL A 184 3.53 5.65 -6.54
CA VAL A 184 4.73 6.49 -6.72
C VAL A 184 4.41 7.94 -6.41
N ASN A 185 3.22 8.41 -6.81
CA ASN A 185 2.69 9.69 -6.40
C ASN A 185 1.66 9.46 -5.29
N THR A 186 1.96 9.92 -4.09
CA THR A 186 1.13 9.63 -2.90
C THR A 186 -0.10 10.51 -2.79
N GLU A 187 -0.04 11.74 -3.30
CA GLU A 187 -1.15 12.67 -3.31
C GLU A 187 -2.06 12.44 -4.54
N PRO A 188 -3.34 12.80 -4.45
CA PRO A 188 -4.25 12.74 -5.59
C PRO A 188 -3.77 13.54 -6.80
N TYR A 189 -4.16 13.10 -7.99
CA TYR A 189 -3.85 13.80 -9.23
C TYR A 189 -4.43 15.21 -9.25
N LEU A 190 -3.63 16.14 -9.75
CA LEU A 190 -3.99 17.52 -9.98
C LEU A 190 -4.08 17.83 -11.46
N VAL A 191 -5.11 18.55 -11.86
CA VAL A 191 -5.25 19.09 -13.21
C VAL A 191 -5.40 20.61 -13.15
N ARG A 192 -4.67 21.30 -14.02
CA ARG A 192 -4.84 22.75 -14.22
C ARG A 192 -6.03 23.00 -15.11
N LEU A 193 -7.00 23.76 -14.60
CA LEU A 193 -8.15 24.23 -15.38
C LEU A 193 -8.17 25.76 -15.39
N THR A 194 -8.50 26.33 -16.53
CA THR A 194 -8.68 27.79 -16.66
C THR A 194 -10.11 28.17 -16.32
N ALA A 195 -10.36 29.44 -15.96
CA ALA A 195 -11.72 29.89 -15.77
C ALA A 195 -12.52 29.82 -17.08
N GLY A 196 -13.74 29.29 -17.04
CA GLY A 196 -14.62 29.20 -18.19
C GLY A 196 -15.15 27.78 -18.44
N LYS A 197 -15.70 27.59 -19.65
CA LYS A 197 -16.26 26.30 -20.07
C LYS A 197 -15.17 25.33 -20.52
N HIS A 198 -15.30 24.09 -20.08
CA HIS A 198 -14.44 22.96 -20.45
C HIS A 198 -15.28 21.74 -20.79
N THR A 199 -14.65 20.76 -21.42
CA THR A 199 -15.22 19.45 -21.70
C THR A 199 -14.34 18.38 -21.08
N VAL A 200 -14.93 17.51 -20.25
CA VAL A 200 -14.28 16.26 -19.83
C VAL A 200 -14.77 15.12 -20.69
N THR A 201 -13.84 14.26 -21.12
CA THR A 201 -14.16 13.04 -21.87
C THR A 201 -13.60 11.85 -21.10
N LEU A 202 -14.48 10.95 -20.66
CA LEU A 202 -14.09 9.67 -20.11
C LEU A 202 -13.98 8.66 -21.24
N VAL A 203 -12.87 7.95 -21.29
CA VAL A 203 -12.51 7.01 -22.35
C VAL A 203 -12.59 5.59 -21.82
N SER A 204 -13.36 4.76 -22.46
CA SER A 204 -13.54 3.31 -22.29
C SER A 204 -13.01 2.65 -21.01
N PRO A 205 -13.79 2.53 -19.94
CA PRO A 205 -13.44 1.76 -18.75
C PRO A 205 -13.46 0.24 -18.98
N LYS A 206 -13.91 -0.22 -20.15
CA LYS A 206 -14.01 -1.62 -20.62
C LYS A 206 -14.91 -2.52 -19.77
N GLN A 207 -15.73 -1.95 -18.90
CA GLN A 207 -16.75 -2.66 -18.12
C GLN A 207 -17.85 -1.68 -17.69
N THR A 208 -19.00 -2.22 -17.32
CA THR A 208 -20.14 -1.43 -16.89
C THR A 208 -19.81 -0.64 -15.63
N ILE A 209 -20.10 0.67 -15.65
CA ILE A 209 -19.94 1.57 -14.51
C ILE A 209 -21.16 2.49 -14.41
N ALA A 210 -21.71 2.65 -13.22
CA ALA A 210 -22.75 3.63 -12.94
C ALA A 210 -22.12 4.84 -12.22
N ILE A 211 -22.15 5.99 -12.87
CA ILE A 211 -21.53 7.22 -12.37
C ILE A 211 -22.63 8.11 -11.78
N SER A 212 -22.53 8.41 -10.49
CA SER A 212 -23.46 9.31 -9.79
C SER A 212 -23.01 10.76 -9.86
N SER A 213 -21.71 11.04 -9.64
CA SER A 213 -21.12 12.36 -9.83
C SER A 213 -19.69 12.27 -10.36
N LEU A 214 -19.31 13.32 -11.08
CA LEU A 214 -17.92 13.63 -11.45
C LEU A 214 -17.70 15.09 -11.13
N GLU A 215 -16.71 15.37 -10.32
CA GLU A 215 -16.45 16.72 -9.82
C GLU A 215 -14.96 17.05 -9.91
N PHE A 216 -14.68 18.33 -10.15
CA PHE A 216 -13.36 18.91 -9.98
C PHE A 216 -13.33 19.63 -8.63
N THR A 217 -12.62 19.04 -7.67
CA THR A 217 -12.66 19.49 -6.26
C THR A 217 -11.36 20.17 -5.85
N PRO A 218 -11.40 21.07 -4.87
CA PRO A 218 -10.19 21.62 -4.27
C PRO A 218 -9.32 20.52 -3.68
N PRO A 219 -7.99 20.59 -3.83
CA PRO A 219 -7.08 19.73 -3.08
C PRO A 219 -7.29 19.88 -1.57
N GLU A 220 -7.25 18.76 -0.84
CA GLU A 220 -7.38 18.78 0.63
C GLU A 220 -6.25 19.61 1.24
N LYS A 221 -6.61 20.69 1.95
CA LYS A 221 -5.66 21.49 2.72
C LYS A 221 -5.58 20.93 4.14
N THR A 222 -4.44 20.34 4.46
CA THR A 222 -4.19 19.77 5.78
C THR A 222 -3.21 20.67 6.54
N GLU A 223 -3.56 21.05 7.76
CA GLU A 223 -2.66 21.80 8.63
C GLU A 223 -1.83 20.87 9.51
N ASN A 224 -0.69 21.35 9.98
CA ASN A 224 0.09 20.63 10.98
C ASN A 224 -0.69 20.51 12.29
N TYR A 225 -0.42 19.46 13.07
CA TYR A 225 -1.06 19.23 14.33
C TYR A 225 -0.94 20.41 15.30
N GLN A 226 -2.07 20.83 15.83
CA GLN A 226 -2.14 21.85 16.87
C GLN A 226 -2.72 21.29 18.16
N LYS A 227 -1.91 21.34 19.25
CA LYS A 227 -2.33 20.82 20.54
C LYS A 227 -3.51 21.62 21.09
N PRO A 228 -4.64 21.00 21.41
CA PRO A 228 -5.81 21.72 21.93
C PRO A 228 -5.50 22.36 23.29
N THR A 229 -5.92 23.62 23.44
CA THR A 229 -5.69 24.42 24.68
C THR A 229 -6.57 24.01 25.83
N LYS A 230 -7.78 23.50 25.56
CA LYS A 230 -8.71 22.93 26.55
C LYS A 230 -9.08 21.52 26.08
N LYS A 231 -8.94 20.55 26.97
CA LYS A 231 -9.39 19.18 26.78
C LYS A 231 -10.64 19.01 27.62
N GLU A 232 -11.79 18.91 26.96
CA GLU A 232 -12.99 18.47 27.67
C GLU A 232 -12.77 17.00 28.05
N GLN A 233 -12.80 16.72 29.33
CA GLN A 233 -12.70 15.36 29.85
C GLN A 233 -14.02 14.64 29.58
N ASN A 234 -13.93 13.56 28.82
CA ASN A 234 -15.03 12.61 28.66
C ASN A 234 -14.81 11.44 29.62
N ASP A 235 -15.77 11.19 30.49
CA ASP A 235 -15.78 10.03 31.38
C ASP A 235 -16.33 8.76 30.69
N THR A 236 -16.16 8.65 29.38
CA THR A 236 -16.58 7.48 28.62
C THR A 236 -15.53 6.38 28.62
N SER A 237 -15.97 5.14 28.43
CA SER A 237 -15.06 4.01 28.28
C SER A 237 -14.29 4.12 26.95
N PRO A 238 -13.06 3.59 26.87
CA PRO A 238 -12.33 3.46 25.61
C PRO A 238 -13.16 2.73 24.55
N ILE A 239 -12.99 3.14 23.28
CA ILE A 239 -13.63 2.51 22.13
C ILE A 239 -12.59 1.60 21.49
N VAL A 240 -12.77 0.28 21.62
CA VAL A 240 -11.91 -0.73 21.03
C VAL A 240 -12.54 -1.21 19.73
N ILE A 241 -11.74 -1.29 18.68
CA ILE A 241 -12.11 -1.73 17.33
C ILE A 241 -11.19 -2.89 16.99
N GLU A 242 -11.74 -4.10 16.88
CA GLU A 242 -10.96 -5.29 16.52
C GLU A 242 -10.50 -5.19 15.06
N GLY A 243 -9.24 -5.55 14.80
CA GLY A 243 -8.64 -5.40 13.48
C GLY A 243 -9.32 -6.24 12.42
N GLU A 244 -9.70 -7.48 12.77
CA GLU A 244 -10.38 -8.41 11.88
C GLU A 244 -11.80 -7.96 11.47
N ASP A 245 -12.40 -7.02 12.22
CA ASP A 245 -13.72 -6.49 11.96
C ASP A 245 -13.71 -5.30 10.98
N ALA A 246 -12.70 -5.23 10.09
CA ALA A 246 -12.67 -4.22 9.05
C ALA A 246 -13.96 -4.26 8.21
N LEU A 247 -14.62 -3.08 8.14
CA LEU A 247 -15.91 -2.90 7.47
C LEU A 247 -15.75 -2.97 5.95
N TYR A 248 -14.73 -2.24 5.42
CA TYR A 248 -14.40 -2.21 3.99
C TYR A 248 -12.90 -2.35 3.77
N LYS A 249 -12.54 -2.84 2.59
CA LYS A 249 -11.17 -3.18 2.20
C LYS A 249 -10.97 -2.88 0.72
N SER A 250 -9.77 -2.48 0.35
CA SER A 250 -9.41 -2.22 -1.06
C SER A 250 -9.22 -3.49 -1.89
N SER A 251 -9.04 -4.66 -1.26
CA SER A 251 -8.79 -5.93 -1.95
C SER A 251 -9.48 -7.10 -1.26
N ASN A 252 -9.88 -8.11 -2.05
CA ASN A 252 -10.41 -9.38 -1.54
C ASN A 252 -9.33 -10.26 -0.88
N THR A 253 -8.07 -9.92 -1.03
CA THR A 253 -6.95 -10.60 -0.35
C THR A 253 -6.74 -10.13 1.08
N LEU A 254 -7.33 -8.99 1.46
CA LEU A 254 -7.30 -8.45 2.82
C LEU A 254 -8.32 -9.17 3.71
N ILE A 255 -7.96 -10.36 4.14
CA ILE A 255 -8.82 -11.25 4.91
C ILE A 255 -8.44 -11.26 6.39
N PRO A 256 -9.41 -11.45 7.31
CA PRO A 256 -9.14 -11.75 8.71
C PRO A 256 -8.28 -12.99 8.87
N GLN A 257 -7.33 -12.95 9.80
CA GLN A 257 -6.34 -13.99 10.03
C GLN A 257 -6.26 -14.36 11.51
N SER A 258 -5.54 -15.45 11.83
CA SER A 258 -5.38 -15.97 13.18
C SER A 258 -3.93 -16.03 13.59
N ASP A 259 -3.55 -15.30 14.65
CA ASP A 259 -2.30 -15.52 15.37
C ASP A 259 -2.59 -16.27 16.68
N THR A 260 -2.01 -17.45 16.80
CA THR A 260 -2.18 -18.34 17.95
C THR A 260 -0.93 -18.43 18.80
N GLN A 261 0.06 -17.58 18.59
CA GLN A 261 1.34 -17.61 19.31
C GLN A 261 1.36 -16.63 20.49
N ASP A 262 0.59 -15.54 20.40
CA ASP A 262 0.52 -14.55 21.47
C ASP A 262 -0.79 -14.68 22.28
N SER A 263 -0.67 -14.94 23.58
CA SER A 263 -1.81 -15.05 24.49
C SER A 263 -2.50 -13.72 24.80
N GLY A 264 -1.99 -12.63 24.30
CA GLY A 264 -2.56 -11.28 24.44
C GLY A 264 -3.41 -10.83 23.26
N MET A 265 -3.61 -11.68 22.24
CA MET A 265 -4.52 -11.40 21.13
C MET A 265 -5.98 -11.32 21.59
N SER A 266 -6.80 -10.63 20.84
CA SER A 266 -8.25 -10.53 21.08
C SER A 266 -8.99 -10.93 19.77
N PRO A 267 -9.82 -12.01 19.78
CA PRO A 267 -9.90 -13.06 20.80
C PRO A 267 -8.71 -14.02 20.80
N ALA A 268 -8.38 -14.64 21.93
CA ALA A 268 -7.34 -15.64 22.03
C ALA A 268 -7.87 -16.98 22.55
N SER A 269 -7.47 -18.09 21.94
CA SER A 269 -7.75 -19.43 22.44
C SER A 269 -6.54 -20.36 22.22
N PRO A 270 -6.10 -21.09 23.26
CA PRO A 270 -5.05 -22.08 23.09
C PRO A 270 -5.57 -23.37 22.42
N TYR A 271 -6.89 -23.52 22.27
CA TYR A 271 -7.52 -24.75 21.80
C TYR A 271 -8.15 -24.62 20.41
N LYS A 272 -8.53 -23.41 20.02
CA LYS A 272 -9.31 -23.15 18.81
C LYS A 272 -8.65 -22.04 18.01
N GLN A 273 -8.77 -22.12 16.70
CA GLN A 273 -8.38 -21.04 15.82
C GLN A 273 -9.46 -19.93 15.92
N LYS A 274 -9.03 -18.73 16.27
CA LYS A 274 -9.86 -17.54 16.28
C LYS A 274 -9.24 -16.52 15.33
N LEU A 275 -10.06 -15.88 14.54
CA LEU A 275 -9.64 -14.73 13.74
C LEU A 275 -9.44 -13.57 14.71
N ASN A 276 -8.27 -12.93 14.69
CA ASN A 276 -7.89 -11.95 15.70
C ASN A 276 -6.88 -10.91 15.20
N TYR A 277 -6.70 -10.81 13.89
CA TYR A 277 -5.97 -9.70 13.28
C TYR A 277 -6.27 -9.63 11.78
N ILE A 278 -5.88 -8.53 11.14
CA ILE A 278 -5.91 -8.35 9.70
C ILE A 278 -4.57 -7.83 9.20
N GLY A 279 -4.25 -8.09 7.92
CA GLY A 279 -3.08 -7.54 7.25
C GLY A 279 -1.91 -8.50 7.14
N GLY A 280 -0.70 -8.08 7.54
CA GLY A 280 0.54 -8.80 7.27
C GLY A 280 1.01 -8.61 5.84
N SER A 281 1.50 -9.68 5.21
CA SER A 281 2.00 -9.64 3.83
C SER A 281 0.93 -9.40 2.75
N SER A 282 -0.35 -9.48 3.08
CA SER A 282 -1.43 -9.10 2.16
C SER A 282 -1.81 -7.62 2.24
N TYR A 283 -1.33 -6.88 3.24
CA TYR A 283 -1.59 -5.45 3.45
C TYR A 283 -0.31 -4.66 3.35
N ASN A 284 0.25 -4.62 2.16
CA ASN A 284 1.61 -4.17 1.94
C ASN A 284 1.80 -3.26 0.71
N SER A 285 0.87 -3.26 -0.23
CA SER A 285 1.00 -2.49 -1.46
C SER A 285 0.46 -1.07 -1.30
N PRO A 286 1.08 -0.05 -1.90
CA PRO A 286 0.54 1.30 -1.88
C PRO A 286 -0.93 1.32 -2.31
N ASN A 287 -1.72 2.19 -1.66
CA ASN A 287 -3.18 2.31 -1.81
C ASN A 287 -4.00 1.16 -1.19
N ASP A 288 -3.40 0.07 -0.72
CA ASP A 288 -4.15 -0.88 0.11
C ASP A 288 -4.78 -0.15 1.30
N THR A 289 -6.07 -0.31 1.46
CA THR A 289 -6.84 0.45 2.48
C THR A 289 -7.71 -0.49 3.29
N LEU A 290 -7.70 -0.31 4.60
CA LEU A 290 -8.61 -0.92 5.54
C LEU A 290 -9.46 0.18 6.18
N VAL A 291 -10.78 -0.05 6.26
CA VAL A 291 -11.74 0.89 6.84
C VAL A 291 -12.50 0.19 7.96
N TRP A 292 -12.54 0.81 9.14
CA TRP A 292 -13.31 0.31 10.30
C TRP A 292 -14.38 1.32 10.68
N GLY A 293 -15.57 0.79 11.03
CA GLY A 293 -16.65 1.58 11.60
C GLY A 293 -16.62 1.54 13.12
N PHE A 294 -16.92 2.66 13.77
CA PHE A 294 -17.05 2.75 15.23
C PHE A 294 -18.08 3.78 15.65
N GLU A 295 -18.49 3.74 16.91
CA GLU A 295 -19.50 4.64 17.46
C GLU A 295 -18.96 5.40 18.67
N VAL A 296 -19.04 6.72 18.61
CA VAL A 296 -18.63 7.65 19.65
C VAL A 296 -19.87 8.01 20.48
N LYS A 297 -19.83 7.73 21.79
CA LYS A 297 -20.97 7.97 22.70
C LYS A 297 -21.04 9.37 23.26
N ALA A 298 -19.95 10.12 23.23
CA ALA A 298 -19.91 11.51 23.66
C ALA A 298 -18.82 12.26 22.90
N SER A 299 -19.17 13.45 22.40
CA SER A 299 -18.21 14.32 21.72
C SER A 299 -17.04 14.71 22.62
N GLY A 300 -15.84 14.82 22.05
CA GLY A 300 -14.66 15.27 22.78
C GLY A 300 -13.34 14.84 22.18
N TYR A 301 -12.26 15.00 22.95
CA TYR A 301 -10.91 14.65 22.52
C TYR A 301 -10.53 13.24 22.95
N TYR A 302 -10.05 12.47 21.98
CA TYR A 302 -9.60 11.09 22.16
C TYR A 302 -8.14 10.96 21.72
N LYS A 303 -7.40 10.05 22.37
CA LYS A 303 -6.08 9.59 21.95
C LYS A 303 -6.28 8.31 21.14
N LEU A 304 -5.49 8.09 20.11
CA LEU A 304 -5.53 6.87 19.30
C LEU A 304 -4.30 6.01 19.60
N ALA A 305 -4.55 4.72 19.76
CA ALA A 305 -3.53 3.69 19.85
C ALA A 305 -3.86 2.53 18.89
N VAL A 306 -2.82 1.85 18.39
CA VAL A 306 -2.94 0.68 17.52
C VAL A 306 -2.03 -0.42 18.04
N ARG A 307 -2.56 -1.62 18.23
CA ARG A 307 -1.74 -2.80 18.46
C ARG A 307 -1.39 -3.44 17.14
N TYR A 308 -0.09 -3.49 16.85
CA TYR A 308 0.42 -3.91 15.56
C TYR A 308 1.60 -4.87 15.65
N LYS A 309 1.90 -5.54 14.54
CA LYS A 309 3.12 -6.29 14.30
C LYS A 309 3.62 -5.97 12.88
N GLN A 310 4.90 -5.64 12.75
CA GLN A 310 5.60 -5.47 11.48
C GLN A 310 6.86 -6.34 11.54
N ALA A 311 6.79 -7.55 10.99
CA ALA A 311 7.83 -8.56 11.12
C ALA A 311 8.62 -8.83 9.83
N ASP A 312 8.15 -8.29 8.70
CA ASP A 312 8.63 -8.71 7.38
C ASP A 312 9.75 -7.81 6.85
N VAL A 313 9.73 -6.50 7.17
CA VAL A 313 10.77 -5.56 6.72
C VAL A 313 11.72 -5.25 7.87
N VAL A 314 12.77 -6.04 7.98
CA VAL A 314 13.79 -5.94 9.05
C VAL A 314 14.49 -4.57 8.97
N ASN A 315 14.54 -3.85 10.11
CA ASN A 315 15.08 -2.49 10.21
C ASN A 315 14.41 -1.47 9.27
N GLY A 316 13.20 -1.75 8.80
CA GLY A 316 12.39 -0.86 7.99
C GLY A 316 11.19 -0.32 8.75
N GLU A 317 10.38 0.44 8.05
CA GLU A 317 9.14 1.02 8.53
C GLU A 317 8.03 0.75 7.51
N SER A 318 6.80 0.62 8.01
CA SER A 318 5.61 0.57 7.16
C SER A 318 4.82 1.85 7.40
N LEU A 319 4.50 2.55 6.31
CA LEU A 319 3.83 3.84 6.38
C LEU A 319 2.33 3.69 6.15
N ARG A 320 1.53 4.48 6.88
CA ARG A 320 0.08 4.53 6.73
C ARG A 320 -0.44 5.95 6.72
N TRP A 321 -1.36 6.21 5.82
CA TRP A 321 -2.16 7.44 5.80
C TRP A 321 -3.44 7.20 6.59
N LEU A 322 -3.63 7.96 7.65
CA LEU A 322 -4.82 7.90 8.50
C LEU A 322 -5.85 8.91 8.01
N LYS A 323 -7.08 8.44 7.83
CA LYS A 323 -8.24 9.32 7.62
C LYS A 323 -9.35 8.96 8.61
N ILE A 324 -10.07 9.99 9.07
CA ILE A 324 -11.26 9.84 9.91
C ILE A 324 -12.42 10.51 9.14
N VAL A 325 -13.49 9.76 8.90
CA VAL A 325 -14.64 10.20 8.07
C VAL A 325 -14.14 10.71 6.69
N GLY A 326 -13.21 9.98 6.09
CA GLY A 326 -12.66 10.29 4.76
C GLY A 326 -11.69 11.48 4.71
N LYS A 327 -11.46 12.20 5.83
CA LYS A 327 -10.57 13.38 5.89
C LYS A 327 -9.31 13.10 6.67
N THR A 328 -8.22 13.75 6.26
CA THR A 328 -6.94 13.73 6.98
C THR A 328 -7.01 14.69 8.18
N PRO A 329 -6.88 14.24 9.42
CA PRO A 329 -7.03 15.12 10.59
C PRO A 329 -5.99 16.24 10.67
N PHE A 330 -4.73 15.93 10.34
CA PHE A 330 -3.60 16.87 10.29
C PHE A 330 -2.46 16.25 9.50
N GLU A 331 -1.47 17.06 9.09
CA GLU A 331 -0.43 16.67 8.12
C GLU A 331 0.37 15.42 8.56
N GLU A 332 0.65 15.28 9.86
CA GLU A 332 1.39 14.14 10.39
C GLU A 332 0.64 12.80 10.22
N CYS A 333 -0.67 12.84 9.96
CA CYS A 333 -1.47 11.66 9.66
C CYS A 333 -1.27 11.10 8.25
N LYS A 334 -0.64 11.85 7.33
CA LYS A 334 -0.39 11.39 5.96
C LYS A 334 0.67 10.30 5.86
N ALA A 335 1.59 10.20 6.83
CA ALA A 335 2.69 9.24 6.79
C ALA A 335 3.09 8.71 8.17
N ILE A 336 2.19 8.01 8.83
CA ILE A 336 2.40 7.41 10.14
C ILE A 336 3.37 6.24 10.03
N ARG A 337 4.41 6.23 10.86
CA ARG A 337 5.57 5.33 10.76
C ARG A 337 5.47 4.18 11.74
N PHE A 338 5.14 2.98 11.29
CA PHE A 338 5.15 1.74 12.06
C PHE A 338 6.51 1.06 11.91
N LYS A 339 7.33 1.15 12.96
CA LYS A 339 8.69 0.57 12.97
C LYS A 339 8.67 -0.95 13.02
N TYR A 340 9.73 -1.57 12.49
CA TYR A 340 9.95 -3.00 12.61
C TYR A 340 9.79 -3.48 14.05
N ASN A 341 8.89 -4.42 14.26
CA ASN A 341 8.73 -5.14 15.49
C ASN A 341 8.15 -6.54 15.20
N PRO A 342 8.95 -7.63 15.39
CA PRO A 342 8.50 -8.99 15.10
C PRO A 342 7.50 -9.53 16.15
N ARG A 343 7.17 -8.74 17.16
CA ARG A 343 6.19 -9.07 18.18
C ARG A 343 5.10 -8.03 18.22
N TRP A 344 3.91 -8.43 18.60
CA TRP A 344 2.81 -7.52 18.85
C TRP A 344 3.20 -6.43 19.85
N THR A 345 2.99 -5.21 19.48
CA THR A 345 3.35 -4.03 20.25
C THR A 345 2.32 -2.93 20.11
N LEU A 346 2.31 -2.00 21.06
CA LEU A 346 1.44 -0.83 21.01
C LEU A 346 2.15 0.31 20.29
N PHE A 347 1.45 0.96 19.39
CA PHE A 347 1.79 2.25 18.82
C PHE A 347 0.81 3.30 19.31
N ASN A 348 1.32 4.33 19.98
CA ASN A 348 0.53 5.50 20.34
C ASN A 348 0.79 6.61 19.32
N PHE A 349 -0.27 7.22 18.83
CA PHE A 349 -0.16 8.37 17.94
C PHE A 349 0.32 9.57 18.74
N ALA A 350 1.56 9.96 18.54
CA ALA A 350 2.26 10.97 19.33
C ALA A 350 3.32 11.68 18.48
N ASP A 351 3.73 12.87 18.94
CA ASP A 351 4.85 13.60 18.37
C ASP A 351 6.21 12.96 18.73
N ASP A 352 7.31 13.54 18.22
CA ASP A 352 8.68 13.07 18.48
C ASP A 352 9.09 13.13 19.97
N LYS A 353 8.35 13.88 20.80
CA LYS A 353 8.56 13.96 22.25
C LYS A 353 7.68 12.98 23.03
N SER A 354 6.95 12.11 22.33
CA SER A 354 5.97 11.18 22.88
C SER A 354 4.75 11.86 23.51
N GLU A 355 4.46 13.12 23.13
CA GLU A 355 3.23 13.79 23.50
C GLU A 355 2.10 13.29 22.59
N PRO A 356 0.97 12.78 23.14
CA PRO A 356 -0.08 12.19 22.33
C PRO A 356 -0.80 13.21 21.46
N TYR A 357 -1.14 12.81 20.25
CA TYR A 357 -2.09 13.53 19.41
C TYR A 357 -3.50 13.35 19.93
N TYR A 358 -4.31 14.40 19.85
CA TYR A 358 -5.70 14.40 20.27
C TYR A 358 -6.59 14.62 19.05
N PHE A 359 -7.53 13.70 18.86
CA PHE A 359 -8.52 13.72 17.79
C PHE A 359 -9.85 14.16 18.39
N TYR A 360 -10.45 15.22 17.85
CA TYR A 360 -11.80 15.60 18.23
C TYR A 360 -12.80 14.73 17.46
N LEU A 361 -13.65 14.03 18.18
CA LEU A 361 -14.70 13.19 17.63
C LEU A 361 -16.04 13.68 18.15
N GLU A 362 -17.01 13.83 17.27
CA GLU A 362 -18.40 14.11 17.61
C GLU A 362 -19.11 12.83 18.03
N GLU A 363 -20.22 12.96 18.78
CA GLU A 363 -21.09 11.84 19.08
C GLU A 363 -21.71 11.29 17.79
N GLY A 364 -21.69 9.96 17.60
CA GLY A 364 -22.28 9.30 16.45
C GLY A 364 -21.41 8.21 15.85
N LYS A 365 -21.78 7.77 14.65
CA LYS A 365 -21.05 6.76 13.89
C LYS A 365 -19.98 7.40 13.03
N HIS A 366 -18.80 6.81 13.07
CA HIS A 366 -17.61 7.26 12.34
C HIS A 366 -16.95 6.11 11.61
N GLU A 367 -16.13 6.45 10.63
CA GLU A 367 -15.21 5.53 9.96
C GLU A 367 -13.78 6.02 10.17
N ILE A 368 -12.86 5.09 10.42
CA ILE A 368 -11.42 5.31 10.42
C ILE A 368 -10.81 4.43 9.33
N SER A 369 -9.89 4.98 8.56
CA SER A 369 -9.15 4.23 7.57
C SER A 369 -7.64 4.38 7.74
N LEU A 370 -6.94 3.31 7.44
CA LEU A 370 -5.49 3.28 7.28
C LEU A 370 -5.17 2.81 5.86
N GLU A 371 -4.49 3.65 5.11
CA GLU A 371 -4.07 3.40 3.73
C GLU A 371 -2.56 3.22 3.67
N VAL A 372 -2.07 2.24 2.92
CA VAL A 372 -0.64 2.05 2.67
C VAL A 372 -0.14 3.20 1.80
N THR A 373 0.89 3.89 2.26
CA THR A 373 1.50 5.01 1.54
C THR A 373 3.02 4.90 1.56
N MET A 374 3.66 5.43 0.56
CA MET A 374 5.12 5.62 0.57
C MET A 374 5.52 6.90 1.30
N GLY A 375 4.60 7.85 1.51
CA GLY A 375 4.91 9.14 2.13
C GLY A 375 6.14 9.80 1.51
N GLY A 376 6.99 10.38 2.33
CA GLY A 376 8.25 11.00 1.87
C GLY A 376 9.26 10.05 1.22
N MET A 377 9.07 8.72 1.31
CA MET A 377 9.92 7.75 0.60
C MET A 377 9.67 7.75 -0.92
N SER A 378 8.54 8.25 -1.39
CA SER A 378 8.18 8.29 -2.81
C SER A 378 9.16 9.10 -3.65
N GLU A 379 9.69 10.20 -3.11
CA GLU A 379 10.70 11.02 -3.79
C GLU A 379 12.00 10.23 -4.01
N TYR A 380 12.48 9.54 -2.96
CA TYR A 380 13.70 8.72 -3.07
C TYR A 380 13.50 7.55 -4.04
N TYR A 381 12.32 6.95 -4.03
CA TYR A 381 11.93 5.91 -4.97
C TYR A 381 12.02 6.42 -6.41
N ARG A 382 11.39 7.56 -6.74
CA ARG A 382 11.43 8.14 -8.10
C ARG A 382 12.85 8.41 -8.56
N ARG A 383 13.65 9.10 -7.72
CA ARG A 383 15.05 9.42 -8.04
C ARG A 383 15.88 8.16 -8.26
N LEU A 384 15.68 7.13 -7.42
CA LEU A 384 16.39 5.86 -7.57
C LEU A 384 15.92 5.09 -8.81
N ALA A 385 14.63 5.09 -9.12
CA ALA A 385 14.07 4.47 -10.31
C ALA A 385 14.68 5.05 -11.59
N GLN A 386 14.71 6.39 -11.71
CA GLN A 386 15.32 7.07 -12.86
C GLN A 386 16.80 6.73 -13.06
N VAL A 387 17.56 6.69 -11.97
CA VAL A 387 18.99 6.31 -12.05
C VAL A 387 19.15 4.83 -12.39
N THR A 388 18.28 3.96 -11.84
CA THR A 388 18.35 2.51 -12.09
C THR A 388 17.99 2.20 -13.55
N GLU A 389 17.01 2.86 -14.14
CA GLU A 389 16.66 2.76 -15.56
C GLU A 389 17.87 3.16 -16.44
N ALA A 390 18.42 4.34 -16.19
CA ALA A 390 19.60 4.82 -16.92
C ALA A 390 20.81 3.88 -16.79
N LEU A 391 21.02 3.27 -15.62
CA LEU A 391 22.03 2.23 -15.41
C LEU A 391 21.75 0.97 -16.23
N GLY A 392 20.47 0.60 -16.40
CA GLY A 392 20.07 -0.53 -17.23
C GLY A 392 20.39 -0.30 -18.71
N ASP A 393 20.07 0.88 -19.24
CA ASP A 393 20.37 1.27 -20.62
C ASP A 393 21.88 1.29 -20.87
N GLU A 394 22.62 1.80 -19.92
CA GLU A 394 24.10 1.83 -19.99
C GLU A 394 24.69 0.42 -19.99
N TYR A 395 24.16 -0.48 -19.14
CA TYR A 395 24.54 -1.90 -19.12
C TYR A 395 24.34 -2.56 -20.50
N ILE A 396 23.19 -2.34 -21.11
CA ILE A 396 22.88 -2.85 -22.47
C ILE A 396 23.91 -2.32 -23.49
N GLY A 397 24.26 -1.04 -23.41
CA GLY A 397 25.30 -0.42 -24.24
C GLY A 397 26.67 -1.09 -24.08
N ILE A 398 27.07 -1.31 -22.84
CA ILE A 398 28.35 -1.95 -22.49
C ILE A 398 28.41 -3.40 -22.99
N VAL A 399 27.36 -4.18 -22.70
CA VAL A 399 27.29 -5.61 -23.06
C VAL A 399 27.26 -5.85 -24.58
N LYS A 400 26.70 -4.92 -25.35
CA LYS A 400 26.77 -4.99 -26.83
C LYS A 400 28.21 -5.01 -27.36
N ILE A 401 29.16 -4.46 -26.62
CA ILE A 401 30.60 -4.39 -26.97
C ILE A 401 31.38 -5.54 -26.35
N THR A 402 31.13 -5.81 -25.05
CA THR A 402 31.94 -6.73 -24.27
C THR A 402 31.43 -8.17 -24.24
N GLY A 403 30.14 -8.36 -24.53
CA GLY A 403 29.40 -9.55 -24.08
C GLY A 403 29.14 -9.50 -22.57
N ASP A 404 28.34 -10.45 -22.09
CA ASP A 404 27.99 -10.63 -20.66
C ASP A 404 29.13 -11.21 -19.81
N THR A 405 30.09 -11.88 -20.46
CA THR A 405 31.28 -12.49 -19.87
C THR A 405 32.53 -12.02 -20.61
N PRO A 406 33.00 -10.77 -20.33
CA PRO A 406 34.17 -10.21 -21.01
C PRO A 406 35.45 -11.00 -20.74
N ASP A 407 36.32 -11.11 -21.74
CA ASP A 407 37.69 -11.63 -21.52
C ASP A 407 38.47 -10.61 -20.70
N ALA A 408 38.95 -11.04 -19.54
CA ALA A 408 39.67 -10.18 -18.57
C ALA A 408 40.97 -9.59 -19.13
N ASN A 409 41.57 -10.22 -20.16
CA ASN A 409 42.85 -9.82 -20.74
C ASN A 409 42.70 -8.97 -22.01
N ARG A 410 41.48 -8.74 -22.49
CA ARG A 410 41.18 -7.97 -23.69
C ARG A 410 40.77 -6.55 -23.31
N ASP A 411 41.49 -5.56 -23.85
CA ASP A 411 40.99 -4.19 -23.80
C ASP A 411 39.90 -3.98 -24.84
N TYR A 412 38.72 -3.59 -24.37
CA TYR A 412 37.56 -3.33 -25.21
C TYR A 412 37.42 -1.85 -25.58
N GLU A 413 38.30 -0.99 -25.09
CA GLU A 413 38.29 0.46 -25.31
C GLU A 413 36.88 1.10 -25.07
N LEU A 414 36.19 0.67 -24.03
CA LEU A 414 34.79 1.03 -23.77
C LEU A 414 34.55 2.54 -23.79
N PHE A 415 35.43 3.31 -23.18
CA PHE A 415 35.33 4.78 -23.12
C PHE A 415 35.59 5.48 -24.45
N ASN A 416 36.20 4.79 -25.41
CA ASN A 416 36.36 5.27 -26.78
C ASN A 416 35.16 4.88 -27.66
N GLN A 417 34.59 3.71 -27.42
CA GLN A 417 33.49 3.19 -28.24
C GLN A 417 32.10 3.72 -27.82
N ILE A 418 31.92 4.05 -26.53
CA ILE A 418 30.67 4.64 -26.02
C ILE A 418 30.94 6.12 -25.73
N PRO A 419 30.40 7.06 -26.54
CA PRO A 419 30.57 8.48 -26.30
C PRO A 419 30.08 8.89 -24.91
N ASP A 420 30.84 9.75 -24.24
CA ASP A 420 30.52 10.32 -22.93
C ASP A 420 30.26 9.31 -21.79
N LEU A 421 30.64 8.03 -21.95
CA LEU A 421 30.45 7.01 -20.91
C LEU A 421 31.01 7.44 -19.56
N ASN A 422 32.23 7.96 -19.54
CA ASN A 422 32.89 8.44 -18.32
C ASN A 422 32.05 9.49 -17.59
N LYS A 423 31.54 10.46 -18.34
CA LYS A 423 30.70 11.55 -17.80
C LYS A 423 29.39 10.98 -17.20
N ARG A 424 28.69 10.11 -17.96
CA ARG A 424 27.43 9.52 -17.50
C ARG A 424 27.60 8.64 -16.25
N LEU A 425 28.62 7.77 -16.21
CA LEU A 425 28.91 6.97 -15.01
C LEU A 425 29.18 7.86 -13.80
N GLY A 426 29.90 8.99 -13.98
CA GLY A 426 30.12 9.99 -12.95
C GLY A 426 28.82 10.64 -12.46
N GLU A 427 27.95 11.04 -13.38
CA GLU A 427 26.63 11.60 -13.06
C GLU A 427 25.75 10.61 -12.28
N TYR A 428 25.78 9.32 -12.64
CA TYR A 428 25.04 8.29 -11.90
C TYR A 428 25.61 8.07 -10.49
N SER A 429 26.94 8.06 -10.34
CA SER A 429 27.59 7.98 -9.04
C SER A 429 27.24 9.16 -8.13
N GLU A 430 27.23 10.39 -8.66
CA GLU A 430 26.83 11.60 -7.93
C GLU A 430 25.35 11.57 -7.54
N LYS A 431 24.45 11.20 -8.46
CA LYS A 431 23.00 11.07 -8.18
C LYS A 431 22.72 10.05 -7.08
N LEU A 432 23.35 8.86 -7.16
CA LEU A 432 23.21 7.83 -6.12
C LEU A 432 23.76 8.33 -4.77
N SER A 433 24.90 9.03 -4.77
CA SER A 433 25.48 9.62 -3.56
C SER A 433 24.55 10.67 -2.93
N GLY A 434 23.91 11.50 -3.74
CA GLY A 434 22.89 12.45 -3.29
C GLY A 434 21.71 11.75 -2.62
N ILE A 435 21.15 10.72 -3.28
CA ILE A 435 20.04 9.92 -2.71
C ILE A 435 20.46 9.28 -1.38
N VAL A 436 21.67 8.71 -1.30
CA VAL A 436 22.20 8.10 -0.06
C VAL A 436 22.23 9.12 1.08
N ASN A 437 22.75 10.31 0.84
CA ASN A 437 22.87 11.35 1.87
C ASN A 437 21.51 11.84 2.36
N ASP A 438 20.60 12.10 1.44
CA ASP A 438 19.25 12.57 1.75
C ASP A 438 18.46 11.49 2.50
N MET A 439 18.51 10.25 2.03
CA MET A 439 17.84 9.12 2.65
C MET A 439 18.39 8.79 4.04
N GLN A 440 19.71 8.93 4.27
CA GLN A 440 20.30 8.79 5.61
C GLN A 440 19.79 9.86 6.57
N SER A 441 19.60 11.08 6.09
CA SER A 441 19.06 12.19 6.88
C SER A 441 17.58 11.97 7.22
N PHE A 442 16.81 11.43 6.28
CA PHE A 442 15.37 11.17 6.43
C PHE A 442 15.06 9.96 7.32
N THR A 443 15.76 8.83 7.11
CA THR A 443 15.47 7.55 7.80
C THR A 443 16.33 7.33 9.04
N GLY A 444 17.37 8.13 9.25
CA GLY A 444 18.37 7.90 10.29
C GLY A 444 19.15 6.60 10.02
N LYS A 445 19.12 5.66 10.98
CA LYS A 445 19.77 4.34 10.82
C LYS A 445 18.93 3.31 10.07
N LEU A 446 17.66 3.63 9.83
CA LEU A 446 16.74 2.76 9.07
C LEU A 446 17.07 2.84 7.58
N GLY A 447 16.64 1.83 6.81
CA GLY A 447 16.94 1.76 5.37
C GLY A 447 18.39 1.40 5.04
N SER A 448 19.15 0.88 6.00
CA SER A 448 20.57 0.55 5.84
C SER A 448 20.88 -0.40 4.67
N GLN A 449 19.95 -1.27 4.32
CA GLN A 449 20.08 -2.21 3.21
C GLN A 449 20.00 -1.51 1.84
N TYR A 450 19.08 -0.57 1.63
CA TYR A 450 18.98 0.23 0.39
C TYR A 450 20.23 1.09 0.21
N ILE A 451 20.67 1.73 1.30
CA ILE A 451 21.88 2.53 1.34
C ILE A 451 23.11 1.70 1.01
N ALA A 452 23.22 0.47 1.52
CA ALA A 452 24.33 -0.43 1.22
C ALA A 452 24.37 -0.83 -0.26
N ALA A 453 23.24 -1.12 -0.87
CA ALA A 453 23.12 -1.45 -2.28
C ALA A 453 23.57 -0.28 -3.17
N MET A 454 23.08 0.93 -2.91
CA MET A 454 23.51 2.13 -3.62
C MET A 454 25.00 2.38 -3.48
N LYS A 455 25.57 2.28 -2.27
CA LYS A 455 27.02 2.43 -2.04
C LYS A 455 27.85 1.37 -2.75
N ASN A 456 27.33 0.16 -2.92
CA ASN A 456 28.00 -0.88 -3.70
C ASN A 456 28.04 -0.52 -5.18
N MET A 457 26.92 -0.02 -5.74
CA MET A 457 26.88 0.44 -7.12
C MET A 457 27.82 1.62 -7.35
N ILE A 458 27.80 2.63 -6.48
CA ILE A 458 28.75 3.78 -6.53
C ILE A 458 30.19 3.27 -6.63
N ARG A 459 30.60 2.31 -5.79
CA ARG A 459 31.94 1.74 -5.83
C ARG A 459 32.29 1.10 -7.18
N VAL A 460 31.36 0.45 -7.82
CA VAL A 460 31.58 -0.16 -9.14
C VAL A 460 31.74 0.92 -10.20
N LEU A 461 30.86 1.94 -10.20
CA LEU A 461 30.95 3.05 -11.14
C LEU A 461 32.28 3.79 -11.02
N ASP A 462 32.67 4.15 -9.79
CA ASP A 462 33.94 4.82 -9.51
C ASP A 462 35.14 3.98 -9.95
N ALA A 463 35.12 2.66 -9.71
CA ALA A 463 36.20 1.76 -10.13
C ALA A 463 36.31 1.65 -11.66
N MET A 464 35.19 1.71 -12.40
CA MET A 464 35.20 1.75 -13.87
C MET A 464 35.78 3.07 -14.40
N ILE A 465 35.44 4.19 -13.76
CA ILE A 465 35.95 5.54 -14.09
C ILE A 465 37.44 5.65 -13.81
N ASP A 466 37.87 5.21 -12.63
CA ASP A 466 39.27 5.29 -12.21
C ASP A 466 40.22 4.42 -13.05
N LYS A 467 39.71 3.33 -13.62
CA LYS A 467 40.49 2.34 -14.38
C LYS A 467 39.85 2.04 -15.74
N PRO A 468 39.83 2.98 -16.68
CA PRO A 468 39.13 2.84 -17.96
C PRO A 468 39.55 1.61 -18.77
N TYR A 469 40.85 1.28 -18.76
CA TYR A 469 41.39 0.13 -19.51
C TYR A 469 40.95 -1.24 -18.97
N THR A 470 40.53 -1.31 -17.71
CA THR A 470 40.03 -2.54 -17.06
C THR A 470 38.57 -2.48 -16.70
N ALA A 471 37.83 -1.47 -17.18
CA ALA A 471 36.44 -1.26 -16.85
C ALA A 471 35.54 -2.50 -17.22
N HIS A 472 35.90 -3.20 -18.30
CA HIS A 472 35.22 -4.43 -18.69
C HIS A 472 35.25 -5.54 -17.63
N GLN A 473 36.23 -5.55 -16.73
CA GLN A 473 36.35 -6.51 -15.64
C GLN A 473 35.25 -6.31 -14.56
N TYR A 474 34.63 -5.14 -14.52
CA TYR A 474 33.55 -4.81 -13.58
C TYR A 474 32.14 -5.05 -14.14
N VAL A 475 31.99 -5.52 -15.39
CA VAL A 475 30.67 -5.71 -16.05
C VAL A 475 29.78 -6.67 -15.25
N LYS A 476 30.34 -7.74 -14.71
CA LYS A 476 29.61 -8.67 -13.85
C LYS A 476 29.17 -8.03 -12.53
N ASP A 477 30.05 -7.27 -11.90
CA ASP A 477 29.72 -6.57 -10.65
C ASP A 477 28.70 -5.44 -10.88
N TYR A 478 28.81 -4.77 -12.04
CA TYR A 478 27.82 -3.79 -12.49
C TYR A 478 26.44 -4.44 -12.57
N TYR A 479 26.30 -5.55 -13.32
CA TYR A 479 25.03 -6.29 -13.45
C TYR A 479 24.48 -6.72 -12.11
N THR A 480 25.32 -7.30 -11.25
CA THR A 480 24.90 -7.78 -9.92
C THR A 480 24.34 -6.64 -9.05
N ASN A 481 25.01 -5.48 -9.04
CA ASN A 481 24.56 -4.34 -8.25
C ASN A 481 23.35 -3.66 -8.89
N TYR A 482 23.28 -3.55 -10.23
CA TYR A 482 22.10 -3.07 -10.95
C TYR A 482 20.87 -3.93 -10.65
N SER A 483 20.98 -5.26 -10.76
CA SER A 483 19.88 -6.19 -10.43
C SER A 483 19.46 -6.07 -8.96
N THR A 484 20.41 -5.84 -8.06
CA THR A 484 20.13 -5.61 -6.64
C THR A 484 19.33 -4.32 -6.45
N LEU A 485 19.69 -3.22 -7.12
CA LEU A 485 18.95 -1.96 -7.05
C LEU A 485 17.52 -2.12 -7.61
N SER A 486 17.37 -2.83 -8.72
CA SER A 486 16.04 -3.12 -9.32
C SER A 486 15.15 -3.93 -8.36
N SER A 487 15.70 -4.94 -7.67
CA SER A 487 14.97 -5.69 -6.63
C SER A 487 14.59 -4.79 -5.45
N TRP A 488 15.47 -3.90 -5.02
CA TRP A 488 15.20 -2.97 -3.93
C TRP A 488 14.13 -1.94 -4.27
N LEU A 489 14.01 -1.50 -5.52
CA LEU A 489 12.89 -0.65 -5.96
C LEU A 489 11.55 -1.34 -5.73
N TYR A 490 11.45 -2.63 -6.06
CA TYR A 490 10.24 -3.41 -5.76
C TYR A 490 9.98 -3.49 -4.25
N ASP A 491 11.00 -3.80 -3.47
CA ASP A 491 10.87 -3.96 -2.01
C ASP A 491 10.55 -2.65 -1.29
N MET A 492 10.94 -1.48 -1.83
CA MET A 492 10.62 -0.16 -1.26
C MET A 492 9.11 0.13 -1.23
N LYS A 493 8.35 -0.44 -2.14
CA LYS A 493 6.88 -0.35 -2.16
C LYS A 493 6.22 -1.30 -1.15
N ASN A 494 6.92 -2.32 -0.69
CA ASN A 494 6.38 -3.36 0.18
C ASN A 494 6.38 -2.90 1.64
N MET A 495 5.22 -2.53 2.16
CA MET A 495 5.03 -1.96 3.50
C MET A 495 4.05 -2.77 4.35
N PRO A 496 4.37 -4.03 4.68
CA PRO A 496 3.47 -4.93 5.40
C PRO A 496 3.18 -4.46 6.82
N LEU A 497 1.94 -4.64 7.27
CA LEU A 497 1.51 -4.32 8.63
C LEU A 497 0.37 -5.23 9.05
N SER A 498 0.51 -5.88 10.20
CA SER A 498 -0.57 -6.62 10.87
C SER A 498 -1.19 -5.75 11.97
N ILE A 499 -2.51 -5.73 12.05
CA ILE A 499 -3.27 -4.95 13.03
C ILE A 499 -4.18 -5.90 13.81
N ASP A 500 -4.02 -5.90 15.13
CA ASP A 500 -4.85 -6.64 16.09
C ASP A 500 -6.08 -5.81 16.48
N TRP A 501 -5.87 -4.59 16.98
CA TRP A 501 -6.95 -3.68 17.32
C TRP A 501 -6.51 -2.21 17.26
N LEU A 502 -7.49 -1.32 17.17
CA LEU A 502 -7.36 0.12 17.34
C LEU A 502 -8.15 0.54 18.57
N GLU A 503 -7.69 1.56 19.31
CA GLU A 503 -8.38 2.07 20.50
C GLU A 503 -8.41 3.59 20.49
N PHE A 504 -9.62 4.15 20.58
CA PHE A 504 -9.81 5.54 20.93
C PHE A 504 -10.01 5.65 22.45
N CYS A 505 -8.99 6.18 23.12
CA CYS A 505 -8.99 6.38 24.56
C CYS A 505 -9.36 7.84 24.89
N PRO A 506 -10.37 8.10 25.75
CA PRO A 506 -10.72 9.47 26.15
C PRO A 506 -9.52 10.23 26.69
N SER A 507 -9.45 11.55 26.49
CA SER A 507 -8.28 12.38 26.82
C SER A 507 -7.81 12.27 28.26
N GLY A 508 -8.73 11.99 29.20
CA GLY A 508 -8.46 11.82 30.63
C GLY A 508 -8.04 10.42 31.08
N SER A 509 -8.11 9.43 30.16
CA SER A 509 -7.81 8.02 30.45
C SER A 509 -6.50 7.59 29.77
N GLU A 510 -5.97 6.44 30.11
CA GLU A 510 -4.81 5.84 29.46
C GLU A 510 -5.19 4.47 28.87
N THR A 511 -4.55 4.12 27.75
CA THR A 511 -4.72 2.81 27.14
C THR A 511 -4.20 1.72 28.07
N GLU A 512 -5.05 0.80 28.48
CA GLU A 512 -4.68 -0.34 29.33
C GLU A 512 -4.07 -1.47 28.51
N TYR A 513 -2.84 -1.29 28.05
CA TYR A 513 -2.11 -2.36 27.34
C TYR A 513 -1.19 -3.13 28.31
N LYS A 514 -1.49 -4.41 28.52
CA LYS A 514 -0.59 -5.34 29.21
C LYS A 514 0.09 -6.27 28.22
N LYS A 515 1.38 -6.03 27.97
CA LYS A 515 2.19 -6.93 27.15
C LYS A 515 2.13 -8.35 27.71
N SER A 516 1.83 -9.34 26.86
CA SER A 516 1.85 -10.74 27.28
C SER A 516 3.27 -11.16 27.69
N GLY A 517 3.39 -11.73 28.89
CA GLY A 517 4.68 -12.19 29.41
C GLY A 517 5.15 -13.47 28.71
N VAL A 518 6.47 -13.64 28.58
CA VAL A 518 7.09 -14.84 27.97
C VAL A 518 6.58 -16.14 28.58
N LEU A 519 6.41 -16.18 29.92
CA LEU A 519 5.89 -17.34 30.61
C LEU A 519 4.42 -17.62 30.25
N LYS A 520 3.59 -16.57 30.12
CA LYS A 520 2.18 -16.71 29.75
C LYS A 520 2.06 -17.26 28.33
N ASN A 521 2.85 -16.75 27.39
CA ASN A 521 2.90 -17.25 26.01
C ASN A 521 3.44 -18.68 25.94
N PHE A 522 4.44 -19.04 26.77
CA PHE A 522 4.93 -20.40 26.85
C PHE A 522 3.86 -21.38 27.35
N ILE A 523 3.14 -21.02 28.44
CA ILE A 523 2.03 -21.84 28.97
C ILE A 523 0.92 -21.97 27.93
N PHE A 524 0.60 -20.90 27.22
CA PHE A 524 -0.40 -20.88 26.15
C PHE A 524 -0.02 -21.83 25.01
N GLY A 525 1.23 -21.76 24.53
CA GLY A 525 1.76 -22.67 23.52
C GLY A 525 1.83 -24.14 23.96
N ALA A 526 2.20 -24.38 25.23
CA ALA A 526 2.20 -25.73 25.80
C ALA A 526 0.79 -26.33 25.87
N LYS A 527 -0.22 -25.57 26.28
CA LYS A 527 -1.63 -26.01 26.24
C LYS A 527 -2.07 -26.37 24.83
N ARG A 528 -1.69 -25.56 23.83
CA ARG A 528 -1.99 -25.81 22.42
C ARG A 528 -1.33 -27.09 21.93
N LEU A 529 -0.05 -27.30 22.26
CA LEU A 529 0.67 -28.54 21.89
C LEU A 529 0.01 -29.77 22.49
N ILE A 530 -0.36 -29.72 23.79
CA ILE A 530 -1.04 -30.85 24.45
C ILE A 530 -2.38 -31.14 23.79
N TYR A 531 -3.15 -30.11 23.49
CA TYR A 531 -4.45 -30.23 22.81
C TYR A 531 -4.30 -30.83 21.40
N SER A 532 -3.26 -30.47 20.64
CA SER A 532 -3.01 -31.02 19.30
C SER A 532 -2.81 -32.54 19.28
N PHE A 533 -2.35 -33.14 20.37
CA PHE A 533 -2.25 -34.60 20.50
C PHE A 533 -3.58 -35.30 20.80
N SER A 534 -4.57 -34.57 21.32
CA SER A 534 -5.89 -35.09 21.64
C SER A 534 -6.97 -34.70 20.64
N ALA A 535 -6.67 -33.80 19.71
CA ALA A 535 -7.62 -33.34 18.70
C ALA A 535 -7.85 -34.43 17.64
N ASP A 536 -9.11 -34.70 17.34
CA ASP A 536 -9.51 -35.64 16.30
C ASP A 536 -9.63 -34.94 14.94
N TYR A 537 -8.50 -34.81 14.25
CA TYR A 537 -8.46 -34.15 12.93
C TYR A 537 -9.27 -34.88 11.84
N GLY A 538 -9.68 -36.11 12.07
CA GLY A 538 -10.52 -36.88 11.14
C GLY A 538 -11.96 -36.39 11.11
N LYS A 539 -12.47 -35.85 12.22
CA LYS A 539 -13.85 -35.30 12.30
C LYS A 539 -13.97 -33.95 11.60
N THR A 540 -12.93 -33.13 11.66
CA THR A 540 -12.93 -31.78 11.06
C THR A 540 -13.08 -31.88 9.54
N ALA A 541 -12.44 -32.86 8.90
CA ALA A 541 -12.57 -33.11 7.47
C ALA A 541 -13.95 -33.64 7.04
N ALA A 542 -14.68 -34.30 7.96
CA ALA A 542 -15.99 -34.88 7.68
C ALA A 542 -17.16 -33.90 7.90
N ALA A 543 -16.95 -32.85 8.67
CA ALA A 543 -18.00 -31.89 9.05
C ALA A 543 -18.19 -30.73 8.09
N ALA A 544 -17.37 -30.60 7.04
CA ALA A 544 -17.65 -29.71 5.90
C ALA A 544 -18.83 -30.27 5.11
N VAL A 545 -20.02 -30.13 5.69
CA VAL A 545 -21.26 -30.65 5.16
C VAL A 545 -21.69 -29.77 3.98
N GLY A 546 -21.78 -30.39 2.80
CA GLY A 546 -22.66 -29.96 1.72
C GLY A 546 -22.02 -29.77 0.36
N GLU A 547 -20.77 -29.41 0.24
CA GLU A 547 -20.09 -29.32 -1.06
C GLU A 547 -18.78 -30.10 -1.07
N GLN A 548 -18.78 -31.20 -1.81
CA GLN A 548 -17.54 -31.94 -2.11
C GLN A 548 -16.76 -31.15 -3.16
N ILE A 549 -15.69 -30.49 -2.75
CA ILE A 549 -14.69 -29.99 -3.69
C ILE A 549 -13.88 -31.20 -4.19
N ARG A 550 -14.12 -31.64 -5.42
CA ARG A 550 -13.30 -32.65 -6.08
C ARG A 550 -12.07 -31.98 -6.66
N LEU A 551 -10.95 -32.07 -5.99
CA LEU A 551 -9.64 -31.71 -6.55
C LEU A 551 -9.24 -32.80 -7.57
N TRP A 552 -9.20 -32.45 -8.86
CA TRP A 552 -8.58 -33.26 -9.89
C TRP A 552 -7.09 -32.89 -9.94
N VAL A 553 -6.23 -33.77 -9.49
CA VAL A 553 -4.78 -33.64 -9.63
C VAL A 553 -4.37 -34.47 -10.84
N ASN A 554 -3.93 -33.84 -11.92
CA ASN A 554 -3.23 -34.52 -12.99
C ASN A 554 -1.81 -34.82 -12.55
N TRP A 555 -1.47 -36.10 -12.52
CA TRP A 555 -0.12 -36.61 -12.32
C TRP A 555 0.67 -36.51 -13.61
#